data_25a8dc0c6c5c79d92f0ccf4bf66cbf6c
#
_entry.id   25a8dc0c6c5c79d92f0ccf4bf66cbf6c
#
_cell.length_a   1.000
_cell.length_b   1.000
_cell.length_c   1.000
_cell.angle_alpha   90.00
_cell.angle_beta   90.00
_cell.angle_gamma   90.00
#
_symmetry.space_group_name_H-M   'P 1'
#
loop_
_entity.id
_entity.type
_entity.pdbx_description
1 polymer ?
#
loop_
_entity_poly.entity_id
_entity_poly.type
_entity_poly.pdbx_seq_one_letter_code
_entity_poly.pdbx_strand_id
1 'polypeptide(L)'
;MLVPSDERIDAVIPKTDLKGHDPKACRQFVVRTDTMAPAICPEDTIVVDTGNPNRVHYGAVHLLFWQGQSTLGRLLKEPDGSVIIQFDNPAYPVRTFSESDFSSLITVIGPVVLRTGSKFMARGLLV
;
A
#
# COMPACT_ATOMS: atom_id res chain seq x y z
N MET A 1 -6.66 -1.84 -9.21
CA MET A 1 -5.33 -2.34 -9.55
C MET A 1 -4.28 -1.25 -9.44
N LEU A 2 -3.03 -1.62 -9.22
CA LEU A 2 -1.94 -0.68 -9.05
C LEU A 2 -0.97 -0.79 -10.22
N VAL A 3 -0.45 0.36 -10.66
CA VAL A 3 0.49 0.41 -11.77
C VAL A 3 1.79 1.03 -11.25
N PRO A 4 2.92 0.34 -11.40
CA PRO A 4 4.20 0.89 -10.95
C PRO A 4 4.57 2.15 -11.75
N SER A 5 5.23 3.07 -11.08
CA SER A 5 5.81 4.25 -11.73
C SER A 5 7.30 4.03 -11.88
N ASP A 6 7.86 4.51 -12.96
CA ASP A 6 9.30 4.42 -13.20
C ASP A 6 10.08 5.53 -12.50
N GLU A 7 9.37 6.47 -11.90
CA GLU A 7 10.01 7.60 -11.24
C GLU A 7 10.68 7.20 -9.93
N ARG A 8 11.83 7.79 -9.68
CA ARG A 8 12.53 7.59 -8.43
C ARG A 8 11.94 8.50 -7.36
N ILE A 9 11.59 7.91 -6.23
CA ILE A 9 10.95 8.65 -5.14
C ILE A 9 11.84 9.74 -4.58
N ASP A 10 13.11 9.44 -4.38
CA ASP A 10 14.03 10.36 -3.73
C ASP A 10 14.31 11.61 -4.56
N ALA A 11 13.96 11.58 -5.83
CA ALA A 11 14.12 12.76 -6.69
C ALA A 11 12.92 13.69 -6.62
N VAL A 12 11.80 13.21 -6.07
CA VAL A 12 10.53 13.93 -6.10
C VAL A 12 10.02 14.29 -4.71
N ILE A 13 10.22 13.42 -3.74
CA ILE A 13 9.64 13.55 -2.40
C ILE A 13 10.73 13.75 -1.37
N PRO A 14 10.62 14.79 -0.51
CA PRO A 14 11.61 14.99 0.55
C PRO A 14 11.70 13.78 1.47
N LYS A 15 12.90 13.48 1.94
CA LYS A 15 13.13 12.35 2.83
C LYS A 15 12.29 12.40 4.10
N THR A 16 12.06 13.59 4.61
CA THR A 16 11.28 13.75 5.84
C THR A 16 9.86 13.25 5.69
N ASP A 17 9.33 13.25 4.48
CA ASP A 17 7.96 12.78 4.24
C ASP A 17 7.86 11.26 4.23
N LEU A 18 8.97 10.56 4.22
CA LEU A 18 8.99 9.10 4.19
C LEU A 18 9.04 8.47 5.57
N LYS A 19 9.01 9.28 6.62
CA LYS A 19 8.88 8.81 8.01
C LYS A 19 9.91 7.75 8.38
N GLY A 20 11.16 7.98 7.98
CA GLY A 20 12.24 7.06 8.32
C GLY A 20 12.44 5.91 7.36
N HIS A 21 11.60 5.78 6.35
CA HIS A 21 11.80 4.75 5.33
C HIS A 21 12.89 5.18 4.37
N ASP A 22 13.66 4.20 3.89
CA ASP A 22 14.74 4.45 2.95
C ASP A 22 14.16 4.82 1.58
N PRO A 23 14.44 6.02 1.07
CA PRO A 23 13.92 6.42 -0.24
C PRO A 23 14.29 5.46 -1.36
N LYS A 24 15.44 4.80 -1.25
CA LYS A 24 15.89 3.86 -2.28
C LYS A 24 15.06 2.58 -2.31
N ALA A 25 14.43 2.25 -1.19
CA ALA A 25 13.56 1.08 -1.09
C ALA A 25 12.12 1.39 -1.46
N CYS A 26 11.78 2.66 -1.62
CA CYS A 26 10.41 3.06 -1.89
C CYS A 26 10.13 3.17 -3.38
N ARG A 27 8.87 2.86 -3.76
CA ARG A 27 8.43 2.92 -5.16
C ARG A 27 7.10 3.62 -5.22
N GLN A 28 6.85 4.30 -6.32
CA GLN A 28 5.56 4.93 -6.58
C GLN A 28 4.64 3.98 -7.33
N PHE A 29 3.36 4.05 -7.00
CA PHE A 29 2.33 3.30 -7.71
C PHE A 29 1.13 4.21 -7.92
N VAL A 30 0.48 4.07 -9.08
CA VAL A 30 -0.79 4.73 -9.34
C VAL A 30 -1.90 3.77 -8.97
N VAL A 31 -2.82 4.24 -8.12
CA VAL A 31 -3.89 3.40 -7.61
C VAL A 31 -4.98 3.25 -8.67
N ARG A 32 -5.39 2.01 -8.91
CA ARG A 32 -6.50 1.72 -9.83
C ARG A 32 -7.66 1.04 -9.14
N THR A 33 -7.49 0.67 -7.88
CA THR A 33 -8.55 0.02 -7.09
C THR A 33 -9.24 1.06 -6.21
N ASP A 34 -10.50 0.79 -5.88
CA ASP A 34 -11.26 1.66 -4.97
C ASP A 34 -11.46 1.05 -3.60
N THR A 35 -10.72 0.00 -3.27
CA THR A 35 -10.88 -0.71 -2.00
C THR A 35 -10.65 0.17 -0.78
N MET A 36 -9.84 1.21 -0.92
CA MET A 36 -9.51 2.10 0.19
C MET A 36 -10.15 3.49 0.07
N ALA A 37 -11.08 3.65 -0.85
CA ALA A 37 -11.81 4.91 -0.96
C ALA A 37 -12.69 5.12 0.28
N PRO A 38 -12.82 6.34 0.79
CA PRO A 38 -12.32 7.59 0.22
C PRO A 38 -10.92 7.98 0.68
N ALA A 39 -10.28 7.21 1.54
CA ALA A 39 -8.96 7.57 2.05
C ALA A 39 -7.91 7.56 0.93
N ILE A 40 -7.94 6.53 0.10
CA ILE A 40 -7.09 6.43 -1.08
C ILE A 40 -7.99 6.09 -2.24
N CYS A 41 -7.99 6.95 -3.24
CA CYS A 41 -8.93 6.82 -4.38
C CYS A 41 -8.20 6.40 -5.64
N PRO A 42 -8.95 5.82 -6.61
CA PRO A 42 -8.35 5.57 -7.92
C PRO A 42 -7.73 6.84 -8.48
N GLU A 43 -6.63 6.69 -9.16
CA GLU A 43 -5.80 7.75 -9.74
C GLU A 43 -4.92 8.48 -8.75
N ASP A 44 -5.04 8.20 -7.46
CA ASP A 44 -4.08 8.70 -6.49
C ASP A 44 -2.74 8.01 -6.73
N THR A 45 -1.67 8.69 -6.32
CA THR A 45 -0.35 8.09 -6.30
C THR A 45 0.03 7.78 -4.86
N ILE A 46 0.60 6.62 -4.65
CA ILE A 46 1.08 6.20 -3.34
C ILE A 46 2.54 5.83 -3.43
N VAL A 47 3.21 5.94 -2.28
CA VAL A 47 4.59 5.51 -2.12
C VAL A 47 4.58 4.30 -1.21
N VAL A 48 5.20 3.23 -1.65
CA VAL A 48 5.23 1.96 -0.93
C VAL A 48 6.68 1.60 -0.65
N ASP A 49 6.97 1.21 0.59
CA ASP A 49 8.29 0.69 0.94
C ASP A 49 8.36 -0.78 0.54
N THR A 50 9.10 -1.07 -0.50
CA THR A 50 9.23 -2.42 -1.03
C THR A 50 10.51 -3.13 -0.57
N GLY A 51 11.23 -2.53 0.37
CA GLY A 51 12.54 -3.04 0.78
C GLY A 51 12.51 -4.30 1.61
N ASN A 52 11.38 -4.58 2.28
CA ASN A 52 11.25 -5.75 3.14
C ASN A 52 9.96 -6.49 2.82
N PRO A 53 9.94 -7.29 1.74
CA PRO A 53 8.73 -8.03 1.35
C PRO A 53 8.24 -8.93 2.49
N ASN A 54 6.93 -9.02 2.61
CA ASN A 54 6.25 -9.82 3.62
C ASN A 54 6.42 -9.32 5.06
N ARG A 55 7.06 -8.18 5.25
CA ARG A 55 7.07 -7.53 6.55
C ARG A 55 5.77 -6.73 6.71
N VAL A 56 5.10 -6.93 7.84
CA VAL A 56 3.81 -6.29 8.09
C VAL A 56 3.95 -5.24 9.19
N HIS A 57 3.37 -4.08 8.93
CA HIS A 57 3.24 -3.02 9.93
C HIS A 57 1.75 -2.92 10.30
N TYR A 58 1.33 -3.67 11.31
CA TYR A 58 -0.09 -3.76 11.65
C TYR A 58 -0.66 -2.40 11.96
N GLY A 59 -1.87 -2.14 11.45
CA GLY A 59 -2.54 -0.86 11.52
C GLY A 59 -2.36 -0.01 10.28
N ALA A 60 -1.39 -0.32 9.44
CA ALA A 60 -1.11 0.46 8.24
C ALA A 60 -1.73 -0.17 7.01
N VAL A 61 -1.94 0.67 5.99
CA VAL A 61 -2.37 0.20 4.67
C VAL A 61 -1.16 -0.39 3.96
N HIS A 62 -1.38 -1.53 3.32
CA HIS A 62 -0.31 -2.24 2.60
C HIS A 62 -0.71 -2.50 1.17
N LEU A 63 0.29 -2.56 0.31
CA LEU A 63 0.14 -3.09 -1.03
C LEU A 63 0.30 -4.59 -0.92
N LEU A 64 -0.70 -5.32 -1.38
CA LEU A 64 -0.79 -6.78 -1.27
C LEU A 64 -0.94 -7.39 -2.65
N PHE A 65 -0.47 -8.61 -2.79
CA PHE A 65 -0.75 -9.42 -3.98
C PHE A 65 -1.57 -10.62 -3.52
N TRP A 66 -2.77 -10.76 -4.07
CA TRP A 66 -3.73 -11.76 -3.63
C TRP A 66 -4.64 -12.12 -4.79
N GLN A 67 -4.87 -13.41 -4.97
CA GLN A 67 -5.74 -13.92 -6.03
C GLN A 67 -5.32 -13.42 -7.42
N GLY A 68 -4.01 -13.36 -7.65
CA GLY A 68 -3.49 -13.02 -8.96
C GLY A 68 -3.47 -11.53 -9.29
N GLN A 69 -3.78 -10.66 -8.33
CA GLN A 69 -3.75 -9.24 -8.62
C GLN A 69 -3.34 -8.44 -7.38
N SER A 70 -2.86 -7.23 -7.62
CA SER A 70 -2.48 -6.36 -6.53
C SER A 70 -3.68 -5.60 -6.01
N THR A 71 -3.69 -5.34 -4.70
CA THR A 71 -4.75 -4.59 -4.06
C THR A 71 -4.18 -3.85 -2.86
N LEU A 72 -4.99 -2.97 -2.28
CA LEU A 72 -4.64 -2.26 -1.06
C LEU A 72 -5.56 -2.71 0.06
N GLY A 73 -5.00 -2.88 1.24
CA GLY A 73 -5.79 -3.20 2.42
C GLY A 73 -5.04 -2.84 3.68
N ARG A 74 -5.79 -2.56 4.73
CA ARG A 74 -5.23 -2.30 6.05
C ARG A 74 -5.09 -3.61 6.77
N LEU A 75 -3.90 -3.90 7.27
CA LEU A 75 -3.64 -5.16 7.96
C LEU A 75 -3.73 -4.97 9.46
N LEU A 76 -4.50 -5.80 10.10
CA LEU A 76 -4.67 -5.79 11.55
C LEU A 76 -4.42 -7.19 12.07
N LYS A 77 -4.06 -7.30 13.34
CA LYS A 77 -3.83 -8.59 13.96
C LYS A 77 -4.77 -8.76 15.15
N GLU A 78 -5.41 -9.92 15.21
CA GLU A 78 -6.28 -10.28 16.32
C GLU A 78 -5.47 -10.89 17.45
N PRO A 79 -6.00 -10.88 18.68
CA PRO A 79 -5.30 -11.49 19.82
C PRO A 79 -4.97 -12.97 19.62
N ASP A 80 -5.76 -13.69 18.83
CA ASP A 80 -5.52 -15.11 18.57
C ASP A 80 -4.50 -15.35 17.46
N GLY A 81 -3.92 -14.30 16.91
CA GLY A 81 -2.92 -14.40 15.85
C GLY A 81 -3.49 -14.30 14.44
N SER A 82 -4.81 -14.29 14.29
CA SER A 82 -5.43 -14.12 12.98
C SER A 82 -5.12 -12.77 12.38
N VAL A 83 -5.05 -12.70 11.06
CA VAL A 83 -4.77 -11.47 10.33
C VAL A 83 -6.05 -11.02 9.63
N ILE A 84 -6.38 -9.76 9.81
CA ILE A 84 -7.54 -9.15 9.18
C ILE A 84 -7.09 -8.21 8.10
N ILE A 85 -7.73 -8.31 6.93
CA ILE A 85 -7.59 -7.30 5.88
C ILE A 85 -8.84 -6.46 5.91
N GLN A 86 -8.67 -5.19 6.25
CA GLN A 86 -9.78 -4.25 6.33
C GLN A 86 -9.68 -3.26 5.18
N PHE A 87 -10.82 -3.03 4.52
CA PHE A 87 -10.90 -2.07 3.43
C PHE A 87 -11.66 -0.85 3.92
N ASP A 88 -11.13 0.34 3.65
CA ASP A 88 -11.80 1.57 4.10
C ASP A 88 -13.11 1.80 3.34
N ASN A 89 -13.21 1.25 2.14
CA ASN A 89 -14.45 1.33 1.37
C ASN A 89 -15.44 0.30 1.92
N PRO A 90 -16.58 0.73 2.47
CA PRO A 90 -17.53 -0.20 3.09
C PRO A 90 -18.19 -1.17 2.11
N ALA A 91 -18.02 -0.97 0.81
CA ALA A 91 -18.53 -1.92 -0.17
C ALA A 91 -17.76 -3.24 -0.15
N TYR A 92 -16.57 -3.26 0.46
CA TYR A 92 -15.75 -4.46 0.52
C TYR A 92 -15.76 -5.02 1.94
N PRO A 93 -16.11 -6.31 2.10
CA PRO A 93 -16.17 -6.90 3.43
C PRO A 93 -14.78 -7.16 3.99
N VAL A 94 -14.71 -7.14 5.32
CA VAL A 94 -13.49 -7.52 6.02
C VAL A 94 -13.16 -8.98 5.74
N ARG A 95 -11.87 -9.28 5.58
CA ARG A 95 -11.39 -10.65 5.36
C ARG A 95 -10.51 -11.06 6.52
N THR A 96 -10.77 -12.25 7.07
CA THR A 96 -9.99 -12.77 8.19
C THR A 96 -9.32 -14.06 7.77
N PHE A 97 -8.02 -14.16 8.09
CA PHE A 97 -7.22 -15.33 7.75
C PHE A 97 -6.49 -15.83 8.98
N SER A 98 -6.33 -17.15 9.08
CA SER A 98 -5.38 -17.67 10.07
C SER A 98 -3.98 -17.22 9.67
N GLU A 99 -3.05 -17.25 10.61
CA GLU A 99 -1.68 -16.83 10.33
C GLU A 99 -1.06 -17.64 9.19
N SER A 100 -1.29 -18.94 9.19
CA SER A 100 -0.73 -19.81 8.15
C SER A 100 -1.38 -19.55 6.79
N ASP A 101 -2.69 -19.34 6.77
CA ASP A 101 -3.38 -19.05 5.51
C ASP A 101 -2.94 -17.72 4.95
N PHE A 102 -2.77 -16.72 5.79
CA PHE A 102 -2.31 -15.43 5.34
C PHE A 102 -0.94 -15.54 4.68
N SER A 103 -0.02 -16.26 5.33
CA SER A 103 1.32 -16.44 4.81
C SER A 103 1.35 -17.16 3.47
N SER A 104 0.45 -18.12 3.28
CA SER A 104 0.47 -18.93 2.05
C SER A 104 -0.32 -18.30 0.91
N LEU A 105 -1.33 -17.49 1.20
CA LEU A 105 -2.22 -16.96 0.17
C LEU A 105 -1.91 -15.53 -0.25
N ILE A 106 -1.28 -14.76 0.63
CA ILE A 106 -1.11 -13.33 0.41
C ILE A 106 0.37 -12.98 0.46
N THR A 107 0.81 -12.24 -0.55
CA THR A 107 2.16 -11.67 -0.55
C THR A 107 2.03 -10.21 -0.14
N VAL A 108 2.75 -9.81 0.90
CA VAL A 108 2.79 -8.41 1.33
C VAL A 108 3.94 -7.74 0.60
N ILE A 109 3.63 -6.79 -0.25
CA ILE A 109 4.65 -6.07 -1.01
C ILE A 109 5.29 -5.01 -0.14
N GLY A 110 4.48 -4.28 0.60
CA GLY A 110 5.00 -3.32 1.55
C GLY A 110 3.94 -2.36 2.05
N PRO A 111 4.28 -1.61 3.10
CA PRO A 111 3.36 -0.61 3.63
C PRO A 111 3.32 0.62 2.75
N VAL A 112 2.15 1.27 2.72
CA VAL A 112 1.99 2.57 2.09
C VAL A 112 2.53 3.60 3.07
N VAL A 113 3.55 4.33 2.66
CA VAL A 113 4.20 5.31 3.56
C VAL A 113 3.76 6.73 3.27
N LEU A 114 3.21 6.96 2.09
CA LEU A 114 2.76 8.30 1.72
C LEU A 114 1.69 8.19 0.64
N ARG A 115 0.67 9.02 0.72
CA ARG A 115 -0.32 9.17 -0.32
C ARG A 115 -0.31 10.61 -0.80
N THR A 116 -0.34 10.79 -2.11
CA THR A 116 -0.47 12.10 -2.72
C THR A 116 -1.62 12.06 -3.72
N GLY A 117 -2.27 13.17 -3.94
CA GLY A 117 -3.33 13.25 -4.91
C GLY A 117 -2.79 13.06 -6.33
N SER A 118 -3.65 12.56 -7.21
CA SER A 118 -3.25 12.30 -8.59
C SER A 118 -2.69 13.54 -9.28
N LYS A 119 -3.32 14.67 -9.04
CA LYS A 119 -2.87 15.91 -9.64
C LYS A 119 -1.48 16.30 -9.19
N PHE A 120 -1.21 16.13 -7.91
CA PHE A 120 0.08 16.49 -7.37
C PHE A 120 1.19 15.68 -8.05
N MET A 121 1.05 14.37 -8.11
CA MET A 121 2.11 13.55 -8.67
C MET A 121 2.26 13.74 -10.17
N ALA A 122 1.17 13.89 -10.87
CA ALA A 122 1.24 14.12 -12.31
C ALA A 122 1.99 15.40 -12.63
N ARG A 123 1.92 16.36 -11.73
CA ARG A 123 2.61 17.61 -11.92
C ARG A 123 3.86 17.74 -11.12
N GLY A 124 3.88 17.12 -9.94
CA GLY A 124 5.03 17.16 -9.06
C GLY A 124 6.27 16.70 -9.76
N LEU A 125 6.10 15.86 -10.74
CA LEU A 125 7.21 15.41 -11.55
C LEU A 125 7.66 16.47 -12.53
N LEU A 126 6.82 17.44 -12.77
CA LEU A 126 7.07 18.46 -13.75
C LEU A 126 7.49 19.78 -13.15
N VAL A 127 7.31 19.87 -11.90
CA VAL A 127 7.58 21.13 -11.22
C VAL A 127 9.03 21.26 -10.90
#